data_6ed9c1b5ecb0b5067e946ac56cb818f2
#
_entry.id   6ed9c1b5ecb0b5067e946ac56cb818f2
#
_cell.length_a   1.000
_cell.length_b   1.000
_cell.length_c   1.000
_cell.angle_alpha   90.00
_cell.angle_beta   90.00
_cell.angle_gamma   90.00
#
_symmetry.space_group_name_H-M   'P 1'
#
loop_
_entity.id
_entity.type
_entity.pdbx_description
1 polymer ?
#
loop_
_entity_poly.entity_id
_entity_poly.type
_entity_poly.pdbx_seq_one_letter_code
_entity_poly.pdbx_strand_id
1 'polypeptide(L)'
;TRTMGVAFSGCTLPGQSDPLFTVAPGKMGVGLGIHGEPGVSEDVVPAARELAEMLVSKVVDDLPFKRGSRVGVVLNGLGATKYEELFVLWRHVGPLLEGLELEIVHPEVGEIVTSLDMAGLSLSLVLLDDELEAFWTAGADTPAYKKGAPVSSGAHSQRTIPTFDFADATGIPEVSEESKLQAKRIVDMLG
;
A
#
# COMPACT_ATOMS: atom_id res chain seq x y z
N THR A 1 -9.37 10.26 11.93
CA THR A 1 -8.31 9.70 11.07
C THR A 1 -7.00 9.66 11.81
N ARG A 2 -6.22 8.60 11.62
CA ARG A 2 -4.84 8.46 12.07
C ARG A 2 -3.98 7.89 10.96
N THR A 3 -2.75 8.35 10.91
CA THR A 3 -1.78 7.94 9.90
C THR A 3 -0.43 7.69 10.53
N MET A 4 0.23 6.63 10.08
CA MET A 4 1.64 6.36 10.37
C MET A 4 2.37 6.13 9.05
N GLY A 5 3.46 6.85 8.84
CA GLY A 5 4.32 6.72 7.68
C GLY A 5 5.69 6.18 8.01
N VAL A 6 6.32 5.55 7.03
CA VAL A 6 7.74 5.18 7.05
C VAL A 6 8.41 5.61 5.75
N ALA A 7 9.67 6.01 5.85
CA ALA A 7 10.50 6.38 4.71
C ALA A 7 11.73 5.48 4.65
N PHE A 8 12.03 4.97 3.46
CA PHE A 8 13.22 4.16 3.17
C PHE A 8 14.31 4.98 2.45
N SER A 9 13.95 6.11 1.88
CA SER A 9 14.87 7.09 1.29
C SER A 9 14.38 8.51 1.54
N GLY A 10 15.25 9.49 1.31
CA GLY A 10 14.85 10.90 1.25
C GLY A 10 14.07 11.23 -0.01
N CYS A 11 13.62 12.48 -0.14
CA CYS A 11 13.02 13.01 -1.35
C CYS A 11 13.84 14.18 -1.90
N THR A 12 13.91 14.29 -3.23
CA THR A 12 14.68 15.32 -3.93
C THR A 12 13.72 16.29 -4.61
N LEU A 13 13.86 17.58 -4.32
CA LEU A 13 13.07 18.60 -4.98
C LEU A 13 13.48 18.74 -6.45
N PRO A 14 12.54 19.05 -7.36
CA PRO A 14 12.88 19.34 -8.75
C PRO A 14 13.95 20.42 -8.88
N GLY A 15 15.02 20.09 -9.64
CA GLY A 15 16.14 20.99 -9.87
C GLY A 15 17.21 21.01 -8.76
N GLN A 16 17.06 20.22 -7.70
CA GLN A 16 18.08 19.99 -6.69
C GLN A 16 18.87 18.72 -6.97
N SER A 17 20.15 18.70 -6.55
CA SER A 17 21.01 17.51 -6.64
C SER A 17 20.98 16.66 -5.36
N ASP A 18 20.67 17.29 -4.25
CA ASP A 18 20.70 16.65 -2.93
C ASP A 18 19.29 16.49 -2.37
N PRO A 19 19.00 15.36 -1.71
CA PRO A 19 17.71 15.15 -1.07
C PRO A 19 17.53 16.06 0.14
N LEU A 20 16.27 16.39 0.48
CA LEU A 20 15.93 17.17 1.66
C LEU A 20 16.37 16.52 2.98
N PHE A 21 16.39 15.21 3.01
CA PHE A 21 16.88 14.40 4.13
C PHE A 21 17.38 13.06 3.59
N THR A 22 18.15 12.34 4.38
CA THR A 22 18.66 11.02 4.02
C THR A 22 18.25 9.99 5.06
N VAL A 23 18.05 8.75 4.61
CA VAL A 23 17.87 7.58 5.47
C VAL A 23 19.05 6.66 5.22
N ALA A 24 19.67 6.16 6.28
CA ALA A 24 20.84 5.29 6.15
C ALA A 24 20.48 3.96 5.44
N PRO A 25 21.40 3.37 4.65
CA PRO A 25 21.15 2.09 4.00
C PRO A 25 20.70 0.99 4.99
N GLY A 26 19.62 0.27 4.65
CA GLY A 26 19.03 -0.76 5.51
C GLY A 26 18.25 -0.22 6.71
N LYS A 27 18.05 1.09 6.77
CA LYS A 27 17.23 1.74 7.79
C LYS A 27 15.94 2.29 7.19
N MET A 28 14.99 2.60 8.05
CA MET A 28 13.79 3.34 7.74
C MET A 28 13.56 4.43 8.78
N GLY A 29 13.12 5.59 8.35
CA GLY A 29 12.60 6.64 9.22
C GLY A 29 11.14 6.34 9.54
N VAL A 30 10.78 6.32 10.82
CA VAL A 30 9.41 6.07 11.29
C VAL A 30 8.75 7.40 11.65
N GLY A 31 7.53 7.63 11.16
CA GLY A 31 6.77 8.86 11.41
C GLY A 31 7.31 10.08 10.67
N LEU A 32 8.18 9.90 9.67
CA LEU A 32 8.61 10.99 8.80
C LEU A 32 7.43 11.53 8.00
N GLY A 33 7.28 12.85 7.97
CA GLY A 33 6.30 13.54 7.15
C GLY A 33 6.75 13.62 5.68
N ILE A 34 5.77 13.84 4.79
CA ILE A 34 6.00 13.93 3.34
C ILE A 34 6.75 15.21 2.93
N HIS A 35 6.88 16.17 3.81
CA HIS A 35 7.62 17.43 3.58
C HIS A 35 8.97 17.44 4.32
N GLY A 36 9.45 16.29 4.84
CA GLY A 36 10.70 16.20 5.58
C GLY A 36 10.57 16.58 7.06
N GLU A 37 9.37 16.56 7.61
CA GLU A 37 9.18 16.72 9.06
C GLU A 37 9.91 15.58 9.78
N PRO A 38 10.60 15.90 10.89
CA PRO A 38 11.40 14.91 11.59
C PRO A 38 10.56 13.73 12.06
N GLY A 39 11.07 12.53 11.83
CA GLY A 39 10.44 11.29 12.30
C GLY A 39 10.55 11.11 13.81
N VAL A 40 9.89 10.06 14.29
CA VAL A 40 9.91 9.65 15.70
C VAL A 40 11.17 8.84 16.02
N SER A 41 11.58 7.97 15.09
CA SER A 41 12.76 7.10 15.21
C SER A 41 13.33 6.72 13.85
N GLU A 42 14.55 6.17 13.88
CA GLU A 42 15.15 5.46 12.75
C GLU A 42 15.41 4.02 13.18
N ASP A 43 14.83 3.08 12.42
CA ASP A 43 14.88 1.65 12.73
C ASP A 43 15.45 0.85 11.55
N VAL A 44 15.81 -0.41 11.78
CA VAL A 44 16.16 -1.36 10.69
C VAL A 44 14.90 -1.68 9.91
N VAL A 45 15.01 -1.77 8.57
CA VAL A 45 13.87 -2.20 7.73
C VAL A 45 13.49 -3.64 8.08
N PRO A 46 12.29 -3.88 8.61
CA PRO A 46 11.83 -5.21 8.98
C PRO A 46 11.25 -5.97 7.78
N ALA A 47 10.89 -7.23 7.96
CA ALA A 47 10.07 -7.94 6.97
C ALA A 47 8.66 -7.30 6.85
N ALA A 48 8.01 -7.50 5.69
CA ALA A 48 6.71 -6.89 5.42
C ALA A 48 5.64 -7.18 6.47
N ARG A 49 5.65 -8.39 7.07
CA ARG A 49 4.76 -8.76 8.16
C ARG A 49 4.97 -7.89 9.40
N GLU A 50 6.21 -7.76 9.84
CA GLU A 50 6.59 -6.99 11.02
C GLU A 50 6.30 -5.50 10.81
N LEU A 51 6.52 -5.01 9.58
CA LEU A 51 6.16 -3.64 9.19
C LEU A 51 4.65 -3.42 9.30
N ALA A 52 3.84 -4.36 8.79
CA ALA A 52 2.38 -4.29 8.91
C ALA A 52 1.92 -4.29 10.37
N GLU A 53 2.47 -5.17 11.20
CA GLU A 53 2.16 -5.24 12.63
C GLU A 53 2.48 -3.92 13.33
N MET A 54 3.64 -3.33 13.06
CA MET A 54 4.06 -2.05 13.61
C MET A 54 3.12 -0.92 13.19
N LEU A 55 2.81 -0.81 11.89
CA LEU A 55 1.95 0.25 11.37
C LEU A 55 0.53 0.14 11.93
N VAL A 56 -0.06 -1.06 11.90
CA VAL A 56 -1.42 -1.29 12.42
C VAL A 56 -1.49 -0.97 13.91
N SER A 57 -0.55 -1.47 14.73
CA SER A 57 -0.50 -1.17 16.16
C SER A 57 -0.44 0.34 16.41
N LYS A 58 0.49 1.05 15.76
CA LYS A 58 0.66 2.50 15.94
C LYS A 58 -0.58 3.31 15.60
N VAL A 59 -1.31 2.92 14.56
CA VAL A 59 -2.50 3.64 14.12
C VAL A 59 -3.71 3.30 14.99
N VAL A 60 -3.86 2.02 15.38
CA VAL A 60 -5.01 1.57 16.16
C VAL A 60 -4.92 2.04 17.62
N ASP A 61 -3.73 2.05 18.20
CA ASP A 61 -3.50 2.46 19.60
C ASP A 61 -3.84 3.95 19.84
N ASP A 62 -3.82 4.78 18.80
CA ASP A 62 -4.07 6.23 18.90
C ASP A 62 -5.53 6.64 18.66
N LEU A 63 -6.40 5.73 18.27
CA LEU A 63 -7.84 6.01 18.08
C LEU A 63 -8.70 5.03 18.87
N PRO A 64 -9.88 5.50 19.35
CA PRO A 64 -10.81 4.66 20.08
C PRO A 64 -11.59 3.73 19.13
N PHE A 65 -10.88 2.92 18.33
CA PHE A 65 -11.51 1.87 17.56
C PHE A 65 -12.13 0.84 18.50
N LYS A 66 -13.30 0.38 18.16
CA LYS A 66 -14.02 -0.67 18.89
C LYS A 66 -14.26 -1.84 17.93
N ARG A 67 -14.46 -3.02 18.47
CA ARG A 67 -14.96 -4.16 17.71
C ARG A 67 -16.21 -3.77 16.92
N GLY A 68 -16.26 -4.12 15.65
CA GLY A 68 -17.32 -3.72 14.73
C GLY A 68 -17.26 -2.27 14.24
N SER A 69 -16.19 -1.51 14.56
CA SER A 69 -16.01 -0.18 13.97
C SER A 69 -15.75 -0.31 12.46
N ARG A 70 -16.49 0.48 11.68
CA ARG A 70 -16.26 0.61 10.24
C ARG A 70 -15.09 1.56 9.98
N VAL A 71 -14.16 1.13 9.13
CA VAL A 71 -12.95 1.90 8.84
C VAL A 71 -12.69 1.99 7.34
N GLY A 72 -12.46 3.21 6.86
CA GLY A 72 -11.78 3.44 5.59
C GLY A 72 -10.29 3.24 5.79
N VAL A 73 -9.64 2.58 4.84
CA VAL A 73 -8.21 2.28 4.90
C VAL A 73 -7.52 2.85 3.67
N VAL A 74 -6.42 3.58 3.87
CA VAL A 74 -5.51 3.98 2.80
C VAL A 74 -4.12 3.41 3.09
N LEU A 75 -3.64 2.53 2.24
CA LEU A 75 -2.25 2.11 2.19
C LEU A 75 -1.59 2.81 1.01
N ASN A 76 -0.82 3.84 1.30
CA ASN A 76 -0.32 4.80 0.33
C ASN A 76 1.19 4.66 0.09
N GLY A 77 1.62 4.59 -1.16
CA GLY A 77 3.01 4.73 -1.56
C GLY A 77 3.39 6.19 -1.78
N LEU A 78 4.64 6.54 -1.49
CA LEU A 78 5.10 7.93 -1.48
C LEU A 78 5.83 8.37 -2.76
N GLY A 79 5.83 7.55 -3.80
CA GLY A 79 6.39 7.88 -5.12
C GLY A 79 7.32 6.80 -5.68
N ALA A 80 8.35 6.38 -4.96
CA ALA A 80 9.24 5.33 -5.41
C ALA A 80 8.83 3.91 -4.97
N THR A 81 7.89 3.77 -4.03
CA THR A 81 7.35 2.46 -3.63
C THR A 81 6.33 1.97 -4.65
N LYS A 82 6.56 0.78 -5.17
CA LYS A 82 5.74 0.20 -6.25
C LYS A 82 4.45 -0.42 -5.72
N TYR A 83 3.44 -0.53 -6.60
CA TYR A 83 2.15 -1.13 -6.26
C TYR A 83 2.28 -2.57 -5.76
N GLU A 84 3.20 -3.36 -6.33
CA GLU A 84 3.45 -4.72 -5.93
C GLU A 84 3.92 -4.82 -4.47
N GLU A 85 4.77 -3.90 -4.03
CA GLU A 85 5.23 -3.82 -2.65
C GLU A 85 4.07 -3.47 -1.71
N LEU A 86 3.20 -2.54 -2.13
CA LEU A 86 2.00 -2.19 -1.37
C LEU A 86 1.03 -3.38 -1.27
N PHE A 87 0.86 -4.17 -2.33
CA PHE A 87 0.01 -5.36 -2.27
C PHE A 87 0.61 -6.46 -1.39
N VAL A 88 1.94 -6.63 -1.38
CA VAL A 88 2.61 -7.54 -0.43
C VAL A 88 2.34 -7.09 1.01
N LEU A 89 2.43 -5.79 1.29
CA LEU A 89 2.16 -5.27 2.63
C LEU A 89 0.66 -5.40 2.99
N TRP A 90 -0.23 -5.09 2.03
CA TRP A 90 -1.68 -5.22 2.21
C TRP A 90 -2.11 -6.64 2.59
N ARG A 91 -1.46 -7.65 2.05
CA ARG A 91 -1.68 -9.07 2.40
C ARG A 91 -1.57 -9.31 3.91
N HIS A 92 -0.79 -8.50 4.62
CA HIS A 92 -0.62 -8.59 6.07
C HIS A 92 -1.51 -7.59 6.82
N VAL A 93 -1.65 -6.36 6.32
CA VAL A 93 -2.46 -5.30 6.95
C VAL A 93 -3.94 -5.70 7.04
N GLY A 94 -4.54 -6.15 5.94
CA GLY A 94 -5.97 -6.51 5.91
C GLY A 94 -6.35 -7.53 6.99
N PRO A 95 -5.72 -8.72 7.02
CA PRO A 95 -6.00 -9.72 8.06
C PRO A 95 -5.73 -9.26 9.50
N LEU A 96 -4.76 -8.37 9.73
CA LEU A 96 -4.53 -7.80 11.07
C LEU A 96 -5.71 -6.92 11.50
N LEU A 97 -6.23 -6.08 10.62
CA LEU A 97 -7.39 -5.23 10.91
C LEU A 97 -8.66 -6.07 11.12
N GLU A 98 -8.87 -7.09 10.29
CA GLU A 98 -9.98 -8.06 10.45
C GLU A 98 -9.85 -8.84 11.76
N GLY A 99 -8.64 -9.24 12.15
CA GLY A 99 -8.36 -9.89 13.44
C GLY A 99 -8.66 -9.03 14.65
N LEU A 100 -8.65 -7.70 14.50
CA LEU A 100 -9.12 -6.72 15.50
C LEU A 100 -10.63 -6.50 15.44
N GLU A 101 -11.35 -7.27 14.63
CA GLU A 101 -12.78 -7.16 14.39
C GLU A 101 -13.22 -5.77 13.87
N LEU A 102 -12.36 -5.13 13.07
CA LEU A 102 -12.70 -3.92 12.33
C LEU A 102 -13.36 -4.29 11.00
N GLU A 103 -14.39 -3.57 10.63
CA GLU A 103 -15.05 -3.72 9.34
C GLU A 103 -14.39 -2.79 8.31
N ILE A 104 -13.63 -3.37 7.38
CA ILE A 104 -12.92 -2.62 6.34
C ILE A 104 -13.90 -2.23 5.24
N VAL A 105 -14.10 -0.93 5.04
CA VAL A 105 -14.95 -0.37 4.00
C VAL A 105 -14.08 0.18 2.87
N HIS A 106 -14.17 -0.44 1.70
CA HIS A 106 -13.55 0.02 0.45
C HIS A 106 -12.10 0.50 0.61
N PRO A 107 -11.15 -0.42 0.85
CA PRO A 107 -9.75 -0.04 1.06
C PRO A 107 -9.12 0.53 -0.21
N GLU A 108 -8.28 1.54 -0.05
CA GLU A 108 -7.50 2.18 -1.10
C GLU A 108 -6.03 1.76 -0.94
N VAL A 109 -5.47 1.09 -1.94
CA VAL A 109 -4.06 0.65 -1.94
C VAL A 109 -3.41 1.18 -3.20
N GLY A 110 -2.47 2.10 -3.06
CA GLY A 110 -1.82 2.70 -4.22
C GLY A 110 -1.05 3.97 -3.89
N GLU A 111 -0.53 4.61 -4.92
CA GLU A 111 0.09 5.94 -4.82
C GLU A 111 -1.00 7.00 -4.98
N ILE A 112 -1.53 7.48 -3.85
CA ILE A 112 -2.63 8.44 -3.81
C ILE A 112 -2.12 9.83 -3.42
N VAL A 113 -1.22 9.90 -2.45
CA VAL A 113 -0.51 11.10 -2.05
C VAL A 113 0.98 10.84 -2.17
N THR A 114 1.63 11.49 -3.13
CA THR A 114 3.05 11.27 -3.41
C THR A 114 3.95 12.29 -2.73
N SER A 115 5.22 11.92 -2.53
CA SER A 115 6.31 12.79 -2.10
C SER A 115 7.49 12.65 -3.07
N LEU A 116 7.28 13.02 -4.33
CA LEU A 116 8.28 13.02 -5.39
C LEU A 116 8.92 11.62 -5.60
N ASP A 117 10.24 11.53 -5.40
CA ASP A 117 11.04 10.32 -5.53
C ASP A 117 11.26 9.54 -4.23
N MET A 118 10.51 9.88 -3.17
CA MET A 118 10.64 9.26 -1.86
C MET A 118 10.22 7.79 -1.87
N ALA A 119 11.11 6.90 -1.53
CA ALA A 119 10.75 5.53 -1.20
C ALA A 119 10.18 5.50 0.22
N GLY A 120 8.93 5.10 0.33
CA GLY A 120 8.22 5.08 1.60
C GLY A 120 6.75 4.78 1.41
N LEU A 121 6.05 4.62 2.49
CA LEU A 121 4.62 4.36 2.50
C LEU A 121 3.96 4.85 3.79
N SER A 122 2.64 4.96 3.76
CA SER A 122 1.86 5.28 4.95
C SER A 122 0.60 4.44 5.04
N LEU A 123 0.19 4.11 6.26
CA LEU A 123 -1.09 3.51 6.58
C LEU A 123 -1.96 4.55 7.28
N SER A 124 -3.14 4.80 6.72
CA SER A 124 -4.15 5.67 7.33
C SER A 124 -5.42 4.88 7.61
N LEU A 125 -6.01 5.10 8.78
CA LEU A 125 -7.33 4.61 9.13
C LEU A 125 -8.28 5.78 9.40
N VAL A 126 -9.48 5.70 8.83
CA VAL A 126 -10.56 6.67 9.02
C VAL A 126 -11.71 5.95 9.71
N LEU A 127 -12.07 6.36 10.92
CA LEU A 127 -13.26 5.86 11.58
C LEU A 127 -14.48 6.43 10.85
N LEU A 128 -15.37 5.55 10.40
CA LEU A 128 -16.53 5.91 9.60
C LEU A 128 -17.81 5.83 10.44
N ASP A 129 -18.60 6.89 10.40
CA ASP A 129 -20.02 6.87 10.69
C ASP A 129 -20.81 6.77 9.36
N ASP A 130 -22.14 6.80 9.42
CA ASP A 130 -22.99 6.63 8.23
C ASP A 130 -22.76 7.73 7.18
N GLU A 131 -22.53 8.97 7.63
CA GLU A 131 -22.28 10.10 6.74
C GLU A 131 -20.90 9.98 6.08
N LEU A 132 -19.87 9.73 6.86
CA LEU A 132 -18.50 9.56 6.34
C LEU A 132 -18.37 8.35 5.42
N GLU A 133 -19.09 7.26 5.72
CA GLU A 133 -19.11 6.09 4.83
C GLU A 133 -19.78 6.40 3.50
N ALA A 134 -20.87 7.15 3.50
CA ALA A 134 -21.53 7.57 2.27
C ALA A 134 -20.59 8.41 1.38
N PHE A 135 -19.79 9.32 1.97
CA PHE A 135 -18.76 10.06 1.23
C PHE A 135 -17.57 9.19 0.84
N TRP A 136 -17.13 8.33 1.75
CA TRP A 136 -16.00 7.42 1.49
C TRP A 136 -16.26 6.49 0.31
N THR A 137 -17.47 5.99 0.16
CA THR A 137 -17.86 5.06 -0.92
C THR A 137 -18.38 5.76 -2.17
N ALA A 138 -18.57 7.06 -2.15
CA ALA A 138 -19.03 7.83 -3.32
C ALA A 138 -18.04 7.69 -4.49
N GLY A 139 -18.60 7.69 -5.71
CA GLY A 139 -17.79 7.70 -6.93
C GLY A 139 -17.00 9.01 -7.06
N ALA A 140 -15.79 8.92 -7.62
CA ALA A 140 -14.96 10.08 -7.95
C ALA A 140 -14.41 9.96 -9.37
N ASP A 141 -14.38 11.06 -10.11
CA ASP A 141 -13.79 11.12 -11.44
C ASP A 141 -13.01 12.42 -11.58
N THR A 142 -11.70 12.33 -11.38
CA THR A 142 -10.75 13.44 -11.52
C THR A 142 -9.63 13.03 -12.46
N PRO A 143 -8.80 13.96 -12.96
CA PRO A 143 -7.64 13.62 -13.78
C PRO A 143 -6.66 12.63 -13.10
N ALA A 144 -6.48 12.72 -11.79
CA ALA A 144 -5.48 11.94 -11.04
C ALA A 144 -6.07 10.79 -10.23
N TYR A 145 -7.38 10.79 -9.97
CA TYR A 145 -8.01 9.77 -9.12
C TYR A 145 -9.39 9.41 -9.66
N LYS A 146 -9.62 8.12 -9.83
CA LYS A 146 -10.90 7.58 -10.28
C LYS A 146 -11.36 6.47 -9.35
N LYS A 147 -12.59 6.59 -8.89
CA LYS A 147 -13.28 5.62 -8.06
C LYS A 147 -14.65 5.32 -8.67
N GLY A 148 -14.90 4.06 -8.98
CA GLY A 148 -16.21 3.62 -9.45
C GLY A 148 -17.28 3.81 -8.37
N ALA A 149 -18.54 4.00 -8.79
CA ALA A 149 -19.65 3.93 -7.86
C ALA A 149 -19.72 2.52 -7.23
N PRO A 150 -20.16 2.37 -5.97
CA PRO A 150 -20.37 1.08 -5.36
C PRO A 150 -21.26 0.22 -6.27
N VAL A 151 -20.79 -0.96 -6.66
CA VAL A 151 -21.63 -1.92 -7.37
C VAL A 151 -22.62 -2.42 -6.35
N SER A 152 -23.93 -2.06 -6.51
CA SER A 152 -24.97 -2.63 -5.68
C SER A 152 -24.85 -4.16 -5.69
N SER A 153 -24.82 -4.76 -4.51
CA SER A 153 -24.53 -6.18 -4.25
C SER A 153 -25.50 -7.19 -4.90
N GLY A 154 -26.23 -6.78 -5.95
CA GLY A 154 -27.23 -7.56 -6.65
C GLY A 154 -26.75 -8.31 -7.89
N ALA A 155 -25.52 -8.20 -8.33
CA ALA A 155 -25.05 -8.85 -9.54
C ALA A 155 -23.56 -9.16 -9.50
N HIS A 156 -23.11 -10.00 -8.57
CA HIS A 156 -21.93 -10.81 -8.84
C HIS A 156 -22.33 -11.89 -9.86
N SER A 157 -22.35 -11.53 -11.13
CA SER A 157 -22.15 -12.52 -12.16
C SER A 157 -20.76 -13.13 -11.87
N GLN A 158 -20.74 -14.39 -11.47
CA GLN A 158 -19.50 -15.15 -11.42
C GLN A 158 -18.91 -15.10 -12.82
N ARG A 159 -17.97 -14.18 -13.05
CA ARG A 159 -17.12 -14.27 -14.23
C ARG A 159 -16.32 -15.55 -14.06
N THR A 160 -16.73 -16.56 -14.82
CA THR A 160 -15.91 -17.75 -15.01
C THR A 160 -14.60 -17.25 -15.62
N ILE A 161 -13.52 -17.25 -14.82
CA ILE A 161 -12.18 -16.98 -15.35
C ILE A 161 -11.93 -18.12 -16.34
N PRO A 162 -11.67 -17.84 -17.64
CA PRO A 162 -11.33 -18.89 -18.57
C PRO A 162 -10.11 -19.62 -18.03
N THR A 163 -10.21 -20.93 -17.86
CA THR A 163 -9.04 -21.73 -17.56
C THR A 163 -8.17 -21.74 -18.81
N PHE A 164 -7.07 -21.01 -18.79
CA PHE A 164 -6.07 -21.10 -19.84
C PHE A 164 -5.30 -22.39 -19.63
N ASP A 165 -5.47 -23.35 -20.55
CA ASP A 165 -4.61 -24.52 -20.62
C ASP A 165 -3.30 -24.10 -21.29
N PHE A 166 -2.27 -23.89 -20.49
CA PHE A 166 -0.95 -23.51 -20.97
C PHE A 166 -0.23 -24.65 -21.71
N ALA A 167 -0.82 -25.87 -21.73
CA ALA A 167 -0.25 -27.02 -22.43
C ALA A 167 -0.36 -26.89 -23.97
N ASP A 168 -1.28 -26.08 -24.49
CA ASP A 168 -1.49 -25.88 -25.93
C ASP A 168 -0.87 -24.58 -26.49
N ALA A 169 0.01 -23.91 -25.76
CA ALA A 169 0.72 -22.72 -26.22
C ALA A 169 1.82 -23.09 -27.24
N THR A 170 1.44 -23.71 -28.34
CA THR A 170 2.27 -23.88 -29.53
C THR A 170 2.43 -22.52 -30.20
N GLY A 171 3.54 -21.85 -29.96
CA GLY A 171 3.86 -20.54 -30.55
C GLY A 171 4.44 -19.51 -29.60
N ILE A 172 4.70 -19.85 -28.34
CA ILE A 172 5.49 -18.99 -27.46
C ILE A 172 6.94 -18.99 -27.99
N PRO A 173 7.50 -17.83 -28.37
CA PRO A 173 8.91 -17.77 -28.77
C PRO A 173 9.79 -18.34 -27.65
N GLU A 174 10.81 -19.11 -28.00
CA GLU A 174 11.78 -19.58 -27.00
C GLU A 174 12.32 -18.41 -26.21
N VAL A 175 12.06 -18.43 -24.90
CA VAL A 175 12.50 -17.37 -23.99
C VAL A 175 14.04 -17.45 -23.92
N SER A 176 14.73 -16.35 -24.22
CA SER A 176 16.18 -16.31 -24.18
C SER A 176 16.72 -16.70 -22.79
N GLU A 177 17.91 -17.29 -22.73
CA GLU A 177 18.56 -17.64 -21.46
C GLU A 177 18.77 -16.42 -20.55
N GLU A 178 18.95 -15.24 -21.14
CA GLU A 178 19.04 -13.98 -20.41
C GLU A 178 17.72 -13.60 -19.72
N SER A 179 16.60 -13.79 -20.39
CA SER A 179 15.26 -13.56 -19.81
C SER A 179 14.93 -14.57 -18.73
N LYS A 180 15.34 -15.82 -18.87
CA LYS A 180 15.20 -16.86 -17.83
C LYS A 180 16.04 -16.51 -16.60
N LEU A 181 17.27 -16.00 -16.80
CA LEU A 181 18.15 -15.58 -15.72
C LEU A 181 17.60 -14.36 -14.96
N GLN A 182 17.01 -13.39 -15.68
CA GLN A 182 16.33 -12.24 -15.08
C GLN A 182 15.11 -12.67 -14.26
N ALA A 183 14.27 -13.54 -14.81
CA ALA A 183 13.11 -14.07 -14.10
C ALA A 183 13.53 -14.81 -12.82
N LYS A 184 14.59 -15.62 -12.88
CA LYS A 184 15.13 -16.31 -11.71
C LYS A 184 15.63 -15.33 -10.64
N ARG A 185 16.34 -14.26 -11.03
CA ARG A 185 16.79 -13.22 -10.08
C ARG A 185 15.62 -12.54 -9.37
N ILE A 186 14.52 -12.28 -10.09
CA ILE A 186 13.30 -11.70 -9.49
C ILE A 186 12.70 -12.69 -8.48
N VAL A 187 12.59 -13.96 -8.83
CA VAL A 187 12.07 -14.99 -7.92
C VAL A 187 12.96 -15.15 -6.68
N ASP A 188 14.29 -15.17 -6.85
CA ASP A 188 15.26 -15.30 -5.76
C ASP A 188 15.28 -14.06 -4.84
N MET A 189 14.82 -12.88 -5.32
CA MET A 189 14.65 -11.67 -4.49
C MET A 189 13.32 -11.64 -3.73
N LEU A 190 12.33 -12.41 -4.18
CA LEU A 190 10.99 -12.44 -3.59
C LEU A 190 10.78 -13.61 -2.60
N GLY A 191 11.73 -14.54 -2.52
CA GLY A 191 11.74 -15.71 -1.62
C GLY A 191 12.55 -15.47 -0.40
#